data_30ac35eb703d3090922152580d731258
#
_entry.id   30ac35eb703d3090922152580d731258
#
_cell.length_a   1.000
_cell.length_b   1.000
_cell.length_c   1.000
_cell.angle_alpha   90.00
_cell.angle_beta   90.00
_cell.angle_gamma   90.00
#
_symmetry.space_group_name_H-M   'P 1'
#
loop_
_entity.id
_entity.type
_entity.pdbx_description
1 polymer ?
#
loop_
_entity_poly.entity_id
_entity_poly.type
_entity_poly.pdbx_seq_one_letter_code
_entity_poly.pdbx_strand_id
1 'polypeptide(L)'
;MKTQTIKFIFLFVVAALVSVTSMAQPENSENPFLDRQYWASHPSLEEIDARIAEGHSITESNGAGYDAVTFAIFSENPAATIDYLIEKGNDVNKRTHDSRTYIFWAASRGNLEVVKLLVKKGARTDLRDSHGNSLTQFTAASGQDNTKIYDFFIENGADLKNEKDHDGRNVLLAAAPRVKNLGLIDYFISKGLSLNATDDHGNGIFNIAAQGGNIEVLKALAARGVSTKKNTNTNENAVLFASRGGRGSSNSLEVFQYLEGLGLEPNITSNDGVTPLHNLSRSTNDLAIFQYFIDKGVNPNSVDKEGNTPLLNAASRNKQEVVKYLAEKTENINHTNNEGHSALTLAIQNNNGNVVNYLISEGAQTNILDKKGNNLAYYLFDTRGNPRDFDEKVKALLAAGFNFKTKQPDNSTIWHLAIAKNNLELLKKVLDFGADINAKDKQGNTVLHYTAMKSSNAEALKFLIANGADIKSTTEFGETAYDLAQENELLIQNNVNLDFLK
;
A
#
# COMPACT_ATOMS: atom_id res chain seq x y z
N MET A 1 -9.86 -19.70 -68.00
CA MET A 1 -9.11 -18.85 -67.11
C MET A 1 -9.60 -19.16 -65.70
N LYS A 2 -8.78 -19.83 -64.87
CA LYS A 2 -9.11 -20.29 -63.51
C LYS A 2 -8.62 -19.26 -62.56
N THR A 3 -9.48 -18.67 -61.71
CA THR A 3 -9.17 -17.82 -60.62
C THR A 3 -9.13 -18.66 -59.34
N GLN A 4 -7.95 -18.79 -58.75
CA GLN A 4 -7.76 -19.44 -57.46
C GLN A 4 -8.09 -18.45 -56.32
N THR A 5 -8.99 -18.86 -55.45
CA THR A 5 -9.36 -18.16 -54.24
C THR A 5 -8.44 -18.64 -53.09
N ILE A 6 -7.59 -17.78 -52.59
CA ILE A 6 -6.74 -18.04 -51.42
C ILE A 6 -7.57 -17.75 -50.17
N LYS A 7 -7.81 -18.79 -49.37
CA LYS A 7 -8.40 -18.65 -48.01
C LYS A 7 -7.31 -18.30 -47.04
N PHE A 8 -7.35 -17.11 -46.49
CA PHE A 8 -6.59 -16.75 -45.28
C PHE A 8 -7.31 -17.28 -44.06
N ILE A 9 -6.66 -18.17 -43.33
CA ILE A 9 -7.07 -18.61 -42.00
C ILE A 9 -6.44 -17.61 -41.03
N PHE A 10 -7.26 -16.77 -40.41
CA PHE A 10 -6.86 -15.95 -39.27
C PHE A 10 -6.90 -16.81 -37.98
N LEU A 11 -5.72 -17.12 -37.50
CA LEU A 11 -5.55 -17.71 -36.16
C LEU A 11 -5.64 -16.57 -35.12
N PHE A 12 -6.76 -16.46 -34.44
CA PHE A 12 -6.88 -15.57 -33.28
C PHE A 12 -6.16 -16.22 -32.08
N VAL A 13 -4.95 -15.76 -31.78
CA VAL A 13 -4.30 -15.99 -30.50
C VAL A 13 -4.86 -14.95 -29.55
N VAL A 14 -5.78 -15.34 -28.68
CA VAL A 14 -6.23 -14.54 -27.55
C VAL A 14 -5.13 -14.60 -26.50
N ALA A 15 -4.24 -13.61 -26.52
CA ALA A 15 -3.33 -13.37 -25.41
C ALA A 15 -4.15 -12.71 -24.28
N ALA A 16 -4.50 -13.49 -23.28
CA ALA A 16 -5.03 -12.98 -22.02
C ALA A 16 -3.90 -12.21 -21.31
N LEU A 17 -3.85 -10.90 -21.53
CA LEU A 17 -3.04 -9.98 -20.72
C LEU A 17 -3.64 -9.92 -19.31
N VAL A 18 -3.16 -10.78 -18.44
CA VAL A 18 -3.31 -10.58 -16.98
C VAL A 18 -2.44 -9.38 -16.62
N SER A 19 -3.07 -8.22 -16.51
CA SER A 19 -2.44 -7.03 -15.96
C SER A 19 -2.21 -7.25 -14.46
N VAL A 20 -1.09 -7.88 -14.13
CA VAL A 20 -0.52 -7.81 -12.78
C VAL A 20 -0.02 -6.38 -12.60
N THR A 21 -0.79 -5.56 -11.90
CA THR A 21 -0.28 -4.27 -11.40
C THR A 21 0.92 -4.58 -10.51
N SER A 22 2.11 -4.38 -11.06
CA SER A 22 3.35 -4.50 -10.32
C SER A 22 3.33 -3.45 -9.21
N MET A 23 3.35 -3.88 -7.95
CA MET A 23 3.93 -3.06 -6.91
C MET A 23 5.36 -2.76 -7.39
N ALA A 24 5.67 -1.47 -7.57
CA ALA A 24 6.99 -1.03 -7.94
C ALA A 24 7.98 -1.58 -6.92
N GLN A 25 8.78 -2.57 -7.32
CA GLN A 25 9.97 -2.95 -6.58
C GLN A 25 11.03 -1.87 -6.82
N PRO A 26 11.87 -1.54 -5.82
CA PRO A 26 13.07 -0.77 -6.09
C PRO A 26 13.91 -1.55 -7.11
N GLU A 27 14.26 -0.89 -8.19
CA GLU A 27 15.15 -1.43 -9.22
C GLU A 27 16.50 -1.77 -8.59
N ASN A 28 17.03 -2.95 -8.93
CA ASN A 28 18.34 -3.51 -8.60
C ASN A 28 18.64 -3.74 -7.10
N SER A 29 18.17 -4.87 -6.57
CA SER A 29 18.98 -5.53 -5.56
C SER A 29 20.16 -6.22 -6.31
N GLU A 30 21.38 -5.96 -5.90
CA GLU A 30 22.58 -6.66 -6.43
C GLU A 30 22.47 -8.19 -6.20
N ASN A 31 21.62 -8.62 -5.27
CA ASN A 31 21.40 -10.02 -4.93
C ASN A 31 20.26 -10.63 -5.77
N PRO A 32 20.58 -11.56 -6.73
CA PRO A 32 19.58 -12.19 -7.59
C PRO A 32 18.53 -13.00 -6.83
N PHE A 33 18.81 -13.44 -5.62
CA PHE A 33 17.84 -14.16 -4.80
C PHE A 33 16.69 -13.28 -4.31
N LEU A 34 16.82 -11.97 -4.39
CA LEU A 34 15.76 -11.01 -4.10
C LEU A 34 15.01 -10.54 -5.36
N ASP A 35 15.38 -11.07 -6.52
CA ASP A 35 14.70 -10.80 -7.80
C ASP A 35 13.64 -11.86 -8.08
N ARG A 36 12.39 -11.40 -8.25
CA ARG A 36 11.27 -12.27 -8.60
C ARG A 36 11.43 -12.93 -9.98
N GLN A 37 12.10 -12.27 -10.93
CA GLN A 37 12.31 -12.82 -12.27
C GLN A 37 13.29 -13.99 -12.25
N TYR A 38 14.32 -13.94 -11.39
CA TYR A 38 15.22 -15.06 -11.18
C TYR A 38 14.45 -16.34 -10.77
N TRP A 39 13.56 -16.24 -9.79
CA TRP A 39 12.75 -17.37 -9.34
C TRP A 39 11.68 -17.81 -10.33
N ALA A 40 11.17 -16.90 -11.17
CA ALA A 40 10.24 -17.22 -12.26
C ALA A 40 10.88 -18.05 -13.37
N SER A 41 12.22 -18.07 -13.48
CA SER A 41 12.94 -18.94 -14.41
C SER A 41 13.07 -20.39 -13.92
N HIS A 42 12.66 -20.69 -12.69
CA HIS A 42 12.81 -22.00 -12.03
C HIS A 42 14.28 -22.49 -12.07
N PRO A 43 15.22 -21.75 -11.44
CA PRO A 43 16.64 -22.08 -11.50
C PRO A 43 16.93 -23.49 -10.94
N SER A 44 17.88 -24.17 -11.54
CA SER A 44 18.38 -25.46 -11.03
C SER A 44 19.15 -25.26 -9.72
N LEU A 45 19.36 -26.33 -8.96
CA LEU A 45 20.14 -26.26 -7.71
C LEU A 45 21.60 -25.87 -7.99
N GLU A 46 22.16 -26.28 -9.14
CA GLU A 46 23.50 -25.90 -9.59
C GLU A 46 23.60 -24.41 -9.88
N GLU A 47 22.56 -23.81 -10.50
CA GLU A 47 22.51 -22.36 -10.74
C GLU A 47 22.39 -21.58 -9.43
N ILE A 48 21.62 -22.08 -8.46
CA ILE A 48 21.54 -21.49 -7.13
C ILE A 48 22.90 -21.54 -6.43
N ASP A 49 23.59 -22.71 -6.46
CA ASP A 49 24.94 -22.84 -5.88
C ASP A 49 25.96 -21.95 -6.55
N ALA A 50 25.88 -21.76 -7.87
CA ALA A 50 26.75 -20.82 -8.58
C ALA A 50 26.60 -19.39 -8.06
N ARG A 51 25.36 -18.92 -7.84
CA ARG A 51 25.12 -17.58 -7.28
C ARG A 51 25.56 -17.44 -5.82
N ILE A 52 25.43 -18.50 -5.02
CA ILE A 52 26.00 -18.53 -3.66
C ILE A 52 27.53 -18.43 -3.71
N ALA A 53 28.18 -19.15 -4.63
CA ALA A 53 29.64 -19.11 -4.81
C ALA A 53 30.15 -17.74 -5.30
N GLU A 54 29.32 -16.96 -6.01
CA GLU A 54 29.58 -15.57 -6.39
C GLU A 54 29.49 -14.60 -5.19
N GLY A 55 29.07 -15.07 -4.01
CA GLY A 55 28.99 -14.29 -2.77
C GLY A 55 27.60 -13.72 -2.46
N HIS A 56 26.57 -14.07 -3.23
CA HIS A 56 25.20 -13.63 -2.96
C HIS A 56 24.59 -14.36 -1.77
N SER A 57 23.99 -13.61 -0.84
CA SER A 57 23.38 -14.15 0.37
C SER A 57 22.01 -14.74 0.08
N ILE A 58 21.84 -16.04 0.35
CA ILE A 58 20.57 -16.77 0.18
C ILE A 58 19.59 -16.52 1.32
N THR A 59 20.07 -15.96 2.45
CA THR A 59 19.24 -15.67 3.65
C THR A 59 18.89 -14.20 3.79
N GLU A 60 19.40 -13.35 2.92
CA GLU A 60 19.09 -11.92 2.89
C GLU A 60 17.60 -11.68 2.63
N SER A 61 17.07 -10.59 3.18
CA SER A 61 15.69 -10.15 2.95
C SER A 61 15.65 -8.74 2.41
N ASN A 62 14.70 -8.46 1.54
CA ASN A 62 14.43 -7.09 1.10
C ASN A 62 13.70 -6.26 2.19
N GLY A 63 13.48 -4.96 1.92
CA GLY A 63 12.81 -4.05 2.85
C GLY A 63 11.37 -4.44 3.24
N ALA A 64 10.73 -5.36 2.51
CA ALA A 64 9.43 -5.93 2.84
C ALA A 64 9.52 -7.25 3.64
N GLY A 65 10.74 -7.71 3.95
CA GLY A 65 10.99 -8.96 4.66
C GLY A 65 10.90 -10.21 3.79
N TYR A 66 10.82 -10.08 2.46
CA TYR A 66 10.83 -11.23 1.54
C TYR A 66 12.27 -11.64 1.21
N ASP A 67 12.48 -12.94 1.08
CA ASP A 67 13.76 -13.59 0.82
C ASP A 67 13.65 -14.65 -0.29
N ALA A 68 14.74 -15.37 -0.53
CA ALA A 68 14.83 -16.43 -1.52
C ALA A 68 13.68 -17.45 -1.42
N VAL A 69 13.38 -17.95 -0.21
CA VAL A 69 12.32 -18.94 0.01
C VAL A 69 10.95 -18.35 -0.33
N THR A 70 10.70 -17.12 0.09
CA THR A 70 9.44 -16.45 -0.19
C THR A 70 9.23 -16.26 -1.69
N PHE A 71 10.24 -15.78 -2.41
CA PHE A 71 10.16 -15.59 -3.86
C PHE A 71 10.06 -16.91 -4.63
N ALA A 72 10.77 -17.96 -4.20
CA ALA A 72 10.66 -19.29 -4.77
C ALA A 72 9.23 -19.88 -4.60
N ILE A 73 8.59 -19.68 -3.43
CA ILE A 73 7.19 -20.05 -3.20
C ILE A 73 6.25 -19.24 -4.08
N PHE A 74 6.45 -17.93 -4.20
CA PHE A 74 5.61 -17.05 -5.05
C PHE A 74 5.69 -17.42 -6.53
N SER A 75 6.83 -17.91 -6.97
CA SER A 75 7.07 -18.36 -8.34
C SER A 75 6.82 -19.86 -8.54
N GLU A 76 6.20 -20.52 -7.55
CA GLU A 76 5.77 -21.93 -7.61
C GLU A 76 6.93 -22.90 -7.94
N ASN A 77 8.13 -22.61 -7.42
CA ASN A 77 9.27 -23.52 -7.55
C ASN A 77 8.99 -24.87 -6.90
N PRO A 78 9.63 -25.97 -7.38
CA PRO A 78 9.44 -27.32 -6.83
C PRO A 78 9.73 -27.41 -5.34
N ALA A 79 9.06 -28.36 -4.65
CA ALA A 79 9.29 -28.59 -3.22
C ALA A 79 10.76 -28.93 -2.93
N ALA A 80 11.47 -29.59 -3.84
CA ALA A 80 12.90 -29.88 -3.71
C ALA A 80 13.75 -28.60 -3.64
N THR A 81 13.40 -27.56 -4.42
CA THR A 81 14.07 -26.25 -4.34
C THR A 81 13.82 -25.58 -2.99
N ILE A 82 12.58 -25.63 -2.49
CA ILE A 82 12.24 -25.06 -1.17
C ILE A 82 12.97 -25.81 -0.06
N ASP A 83 13.04 -27.15 -0.14
CA ASP A 83 13.79 -27.98 0.81
C ASP A 83 15.27 -27.57 0.86
N TYR A 84 15.87 -27.47 -0.31
CA TYR A 84 17.26 -27.04 -0.48
C TYR A 84 17.53 -25.67 0.12
N LEU A 85 16.65 -24.68 -0.12
CA LEU A 85 16.78 -23.33 0.45
C LEU A 85 16.71 -23.33 1.98
N ILE A 86 15.86 -24.16 2.57
CA ILE A 86 15.79 -24.34 4.04
C ILE A 86 17.10 -24.95 4.55
N GLU A 87 17.63 -25.98 3.88
CA GLU A 87 18.88 -26.63 4.27
C GLU A 87 20.12 -25.71 4.15
N LYS A 88 20.06 -24.71 3.27
CA LYS A 88 21.11 -23.67 3.14
C LYS A 88 21.04 -22.59 4.23
N GLY A 89 20.19 -22.73 5.25
CA GLY A 89 20.21 -21.91 6.45
C GLY A 89 19.04 -20.93 6.59
N ASN A 90 18.02 -21.03 5.73
CA ASN A 90 16.81 -20.25 5.94
C ASN A 90 15.97 -20.85 7.08
N ASP A 91 15.64 -20.04 8.09
CA ASP A 91 14.78 -20.45 9.20
C ASP A 91 13.35 -20.68 8.69
N VAL A 92 12.84 -21.92 8.82
CA VAL A 92 11.50 -22.33 8.39
C VAL A 92 10.38 -21.50 9.03
N ASN A 93 10.65 -20.91 10.21
CA ASN A 93 9.73 -20.06 10.95
C ASN A 93 10.05 -18.56 10.83
N LYS A 94 10.96 -18.18 9.93
CA LYS A 94 11.28 -16.77 9.67
C LYS A 94 10.02 -15.96 9.39
N ARG A 95 9.86 -14.86 10.12
CA ARG A 95 8.77 -13.91 9.88
C ARG A 95 9.14 -12.99 8.72
N THR A 96 8.27 -12.96 7.74
CA THR A 96 8.33 -12.11 6.55
C THR A 96 7.28 -10.99 6.66
N HIS A 97 6.85 -10.43 5.53
CA HIS A 97 5.83 -9.38 5.47
C HIS A 97 4.57 -9.73 6.28
N ASP A 98 4.06 -8.78 7.05
CA ASP A 98 2.91 -8.94 7.95
C ASP A 98 3.08 -10.08 8.96
N SER A 99 4.30 -10.37 9.41
CA SER A 99 4.62 -11.44 10.35
C SER A 99 4.24 -12.85 9.87
N ARG A 100 4.05 -13.06 8.57
CA ARG A 100 3.76 -14.37 7.98
C ARG A 100 5.03 -15.16 7.80
N THR A 101 4.96 -16.48 8.03
CA THR A 101 6.04 -17.40 7.74
C THR A 101 5.83 -18.09 6.39
N TYR A 102 6.81 -18.83 5.90
CA TYR A 102 6.76 -19.49 4.58
C TYR A 102 5.52 -20.36 4.37
N ILE A 103 5.03 -21.01 5.42
CA ILE A 103 3.85 -21.87 5.32
C ILE A 103 2.57 -21.09 4.98
N PHE A 104 2.45 -19.82 5.43
CA PHE A 104 1.34 -18.95 5.03
C PHE A 104 1.35 -18.71 3.52
N TRP A 105 2.52 -18.44 2.97
CA TRP A 105 2.67 -18.17 1.54
C TRP A 105 2.43 -19.42 0.71
N ALA A 106 3.00 -20.58 1.10
CA ALA A 106 2.78 -21.86 0.42
C ALA A 106 1.30 -22.27 0.43
N ALA A 107 0.61 -22.09 1.55
CA ALA A 107 -0.80 -22.37 1.67
C ALA A 107 -1.67 -21.46 0.81
N SER A 108 -1.39 -20.16 0.78
CA SER A 108 -2.12 -19.20 -0.06
C SER A 108 -1.98 -19.49 -1.57
N ARG A 109 -0.87 -20.12 -1.98
CA ARG A 109 -0.62 -20.58 -3.36
C ARG A 109 -1.27 -21.93 -3.67
N GLY A 110 -1.81 -22.61 -2.68
CA GLY A 110 -2.43 -23.93 -2.90
C GLY A 110 -1.43 -25.09 -2.98
N ASN A 111 -0.16 -24.84 -2.68
CA ASN A 111 0.90 -25.84 -2.80
C ASN A 111 0.95 -26.74 -1.57
N LEU A 112 0.08 -27.76 -1.54
CA LEU A 112 0.00 -28.73 -0.43
C LEU A 112 1.30 -29.50 -0.23
N GLU A 113 2.07 -29.76 -1.29
CA GLU A 113 3.34 -30.48 -1.18
C GLU A 113 4.36 -29.67 -0.38
N VAL A 114 4.51 -28.38 -0.73
CA VAL A 114 5.39 -27.47 0.03
C VAL A 114 4.87 -27.24 1.44
N VAL A 115 3.56 -27.12 1.65
CA VAL A 115 2.98 -27.03 3.01
C VAL A 115 3.38 -28.22 3.87
N LYS A 116 3.23 -29.46 3.35
CA LYS A 116 3.63 -30.70 4.04
C LYS A 116 5.13 -30.75 4.32
N LEU A 117 5.95 -30.35 3.34
CA LEU A 117 7.39 -30.25 3.49
C LEU A 117 7.76 -29.30 4.64
N LEU A 118 7.21 -28.09 4.64
CA LEU A 118 7.50 -27.08 5.67
C LEU A 118 7.12 -27.59 7.07
N VAL A 119 5.95 -28.24 7.24
CA VAL A 119 5.57 -28.85 8.52
C VAL A 119 6.56 -29.94 8.93
N LYS A 120 6.99 -30.80 8.00
CA LYS A 120 8.04 -31.82 8.25
C LYS A 120 9.36 -31.19 8.69
N LYS A 121 9.71 -29.99 8.18
CA LYS A 121 10.89 -29.22 8.56
C LYS A 121 10.71 -28.40 9.85
N GLY A 122 9.56 -28.49 10.51
CA GLY A 122 9.29 -27.84 11.80
C GLY A 122 8.59 -26.48 11.69
N ALA A 123 7.92 -26.19 10.57
CA ALA A 123 7.10 -25.00 10.47
C ALA A 123 5.95 -25.03 11.48
N ARG A 124 5.79 -23.97 12.23
CA ARG A 124 4.71 -23.80 13.21
C ARG A 124 3.40 -23.47 12.51
N THR A 125 2.34 -24.22 12.87
CA THR A 125 0.98 -24.03 12.32
C THR A 125 0.09 -23.16 13.22
N ASP A 126 0.53 -22.88 14.44
CA ASP A 126 -0.19 -22.13 15.48
C ASP A 126 0.08 -20.61 15.46
N LEU A 127 0.94 -20.14 14.57
CA LEU A 127 1.28 -18.72 14.47
C LEU A 127 0.13 -17.91 13.85
N ARG A 128 0.09 -16.62 14.22
CA ARG A 128 -0.81 -15.64 13.62
C ARG A 128 -0.01 -14.55 12.90
N ASP A 129 -0.60 -13.99 11.85
CA ASP A 129 -0.05 -12.83 11.16
C ASP A 129 -0.36 -11.51 11.94
N SER A 130 0.14 -10.38 11.46
CA SER A 130 -0.06 -9.07 12.10
C SER A 130 -1.53 -8.58 12.10
N HIS A 131 -2.41 -9.23 11.34
CA HIS A 131 -3.85 -8.98 11.31
C HIS A 131 -4.65 -9.97 12.19
N GLY A 132 -3.97 -10.82 12.95
CA GLY A 132 -4.58 -11.84 13.78
C GLY A 132 -5.06 -13.08 13.03
N ASN A 133 -4.84 -13.18 11.72
CA ASN A 133 -5.25 -14.36 10.97
C ASN A 133 -4.43 -15.58 11.38
N SER A 134 -5.10 -16.69 11.63
CA SER A 134 -4.47 -17.99 11.64
C SER A 134 -4.06 -18.41 10.21
N LEU A 135 -3.31 -19.51 10.12
CA LEU A 135 -2.91 -20.08 8.84
C LEU A 135 -4.13 -20.44 7.97
N THR A 136 -5.18 -21.04 8.56
CA THR A 136 -6.43 -21.38 7.87
C THR A 136 -7.18 -20.15 7.39
N GLN A 137 -7.29 -19.12 8.22
CA GLN A 137 -7.98 -17.86 7.87
C GLN A 137 -7.25 -17.11 6.76
N PHE A 138 -5.93 -16.99 6.82
CA PHE A 138 -5.16 -16.35 5.75
C PHE A 138 -5.28 -17.10 4.42
N THR A 139 -5.22 -18.44 4.46
CA THR A 139 -5.39 -19.30 3.28
C THR A 139 -6.75 -19.05 2.63
N ALA A 140 -7.82 -19.02 3.42
CA ALA A 140 -9.18 -18.76 2.96
C ALA A 140 -9.36 -17.33 2.43
N ALA A 141 -8.85 -16.33 3.15
CA ALA A 141 -8.88 -14.91 2.74
C ALA A 141 -8.05 -14.65 1.47
N SER A 142 -7.10 -15.53 1.14
CA SER A 142 -6.36 -15.48 -0.13
C SER A 142 -7.14 -16.06 -1.32
N GLY A 143 -8.32 -16.65 -1.08
CA GLY A 143 -9.18 -17.26 -2.10
C GLY A 143 -8.78 -18.68 -2.46
N GLN A 144 -8.00 -19.36 -1.60
CA GLN A 144 -7.61 -20.76 -1.83
C GLN A 144 -8.80 -21.69 -1.58
N ASP A 145 -9.19 -22.46 -2.62
CA ASP A 145 -10.35 -23.36 -2.62
C ASP A 145 -9.98 -24.86 -2.56
N ASN A 146 -8.68 -25.20 -2.47
CA ASN A 146 -8.23 -26.58 -2.31
C ASN A 146 -8.50 -27.08 -0.88
N THR A 147 -9.60 -27.80 -0.70
CA THR A 147 -10.04 -28.31 0.62
C THR A 147 -9.05 -29.26 1.30
N LYS A 148 -8.18 -29.94 0.53
CA LYS A 148 -7.15 -30.82 1.10
C LYS A 148 -6.13 -30.10 1.98
N ILE A 149 -5.92 -28.80 1.73
CA ILE A 149 -5.04 -27.97 2.58
C ILE A 149 -5.70 -27.74 3.93
N TYR A 150 -6.98 -27.44 3.96
CA TYR A 150 -7.73 -27.25 5.22
C TYR A 150 -7.86 -28.56 6.00
N ASP A 151 -8.10 -29.71 5.31
CA ASP A 151 -8.08 -31.01 5.96
C ASP A 151 -6.72 -31.28 6.62
N PHE A 152 -5.62 -30.98 5.91
CA PHE A 152 -4.27 -31.11 6.47
C PHE A 152 -4.05 -30.18 7.67
N PHE A 153 -4.55 -28.97 7.66
CA PHE A 153 -4.45 -28.07 8.81
C PHE A 153 -5.25 -28.59 10.02
N ILE A 154 -6.46 -29.12 9.80
CA ILE A 154 -7.28 -29.73 10.86
C ILE A 154 -6.56 -30.93 11.46
N GLU A 155 -5.95 -31.80 10.65
CA GLU A 155 -5.14 -32.92 11.08
C GLU A 155 -3.92 -32.50 11.91
N ASN A 156 -3.43 -31.28 11.71
CA ASN A 156 -2.31 -30.68 12.42
C ASN A 156 -2.75 -29.66 13.49
N GLY A 157 -3.99 -29.76 13.98
CA GLY A 157 -4.47 -29.07 15.18
C GLY A 157 -5.18 -27.74 14.95
N ALA A 158 -5.52 -27.36 13.72
CA ALA A 158 -6.31 -26.16 13.46
C ALA A 158 -7.75 -26.32 13.98
N ASP A 159 -8.23 -25.33 14.73
CA ASP A 159 -9.59 -25.28 15.28
C ASP A 159 -10.46 -24.27 14.52
N LEU A 160 -11.04 -24.69 13.39
CA LEU A 160 -11.86 -23.84 12.54
C LEU A 160 -13.04 -23.16 13.25
N LYS A 161 -13.54 -23.75 14.35
CA LYS A 161 -14.72 -23.25 15.05
C LYS A 161 -14.39 -22.08 15.98
N ASN A 162 -13.24 -22.14 16.63
CA ASN A 162 -12.83 -21.16 17.64
C ASN A 162 -11.80 -20.16 17.14
N GLU A 163 -11.15 -20.42 15.99
CA GLU A 163 -10.23 -19.46 15.39
C GLU A 163 -10.97 -18.22 14.89
N LYS A 164 -10.54 -17.06 15.35
CA LYS A 164 -11.01 -15.75 14.92
C LYS A 164 -9.82 -14.82 14.67
N ASP A 165 -9.95 -13.92 13.69
CA ASP A 165 -9.01 -12.82 13.48
C ASP A 165 -9.30 -11.63 14.43
N HIS A 166 -8.60 -10.51 14.24
CA HIS A 166 -8.77 -9.31 15.08
C HIS A 166 -10.17 -8.67 14.96
N ASP A 167 -10.90 -8.92 13.86
CA ASP A 167 -12.27 -8.44 13.66
C ASP A 167 -13.33 -9.45 14.14
N GLY A 168 -12.90 -10.58 14.74
CA GLY A 168 -13.77 -11.65 15.16
C GLY A 168 -14.30 -12.55 14.02
N ARG A 169 -13.75 -12.44 12.81
CA ARG A 169 -14.14 -13.27 11.67
C ARG A 169 -13.57 -14.67 11.82
N ASN A 170 -14.41 -15.69 11.64
CA ASN A 170 -13.97 -17.06 11.46
C ASN A 170 -13.51 -17.31 10.00
N VAL A 171 -13.01 -18.52 9.71
CA VAL A 171 -12.49 -18.89 8.38
C VAL A 171 -13.54 -18.76 7.26
N LEU A 172 -14.82 -19.04 7.56
CA LEU A 172 -15.93 -18.93 6.60
C LEU A 172 -16.15 -17.45 6.20
N LEU A 173 -16.16 -16.55 7.16
CA LEU A 173 -16.29 -15.11 6.91
C LEU A 173 -15.04 -14.54 6.21
N ALA A 174 -13.85 -15.03 6.58
CA ALA A 174 -12.60 -14.63 5.93
C ALA A 174 -12.55 -15.03 4.45
N ALA A 175 -13.12 -16.19 4.08
CA ALA A 175 -13.21 -16.67 2.70
C ALA A 175 -14.21 -15.86 1.84
N ALA A 176 -15.28 -15.36 2.45
CA ALA A 176 -16.48 -14.86 1.75
C ALA A 176 -16.20 -13.85 0.62
N PRO A 177 -15.28 -12.87 0.73
CA PRO A 177 -15.00 -11.91 -0.34
C PRO A 177 -14.34 -12.51 -1.58
N ARG A 178 -13.78 -13.72 -1.49
CA ARG A 178 -12.95 -14.30 -2.56
C ARG A 178 -13.44 -15.63 -3.10
N VAL A 179 -14.56 -16.16 -2.59
CA VAL A 179 -15.11 -17.42 -3.10
C VAL A 179 -15.67 -17.22 -4.51
N LYS A 180 -15.35 -18.16 -5.40
CA LYS A 180 -15.83 -18.18 -6.78
C LYS A 180 -17.24 -18.78 -6.89
N ASN A 181 -17.58 -19.66 -5.96
CA ASN A 181 -18.87 -20.34 -5.79
C ASN A 181 -19.03 -20.77 -4.33
N LEU A 182 -20.13 -21.44 -3.99
CA LEU A 182 -20.37 -21.84 -2.59
C LEU A 182 -19.63 -23.11 -2.15
N GLY A 183 -18.83 -23.76 -3.00
CA GLY A 183 -18.17 -25.05 -2.68
C GLY A 183 -17.29 -24.97 -1.41
N LEU A 184 -16.48 -23.92 -1.27
CA LEU A 184 -15.66 -23.73 -0.07
C LEU A 184 -16.51 -23.38 1.16
N ILE A 185 -17.58 -22.63 0.98
CA ILE A 185 -18.54 -22.31 2.05
C ILE A 185 -19.21 -23.59 2.55
N ASP A 186 -19.66 -24.46 1.62
CA ASP A 186 -20.29 -25.75 1.95
C ASP A 186 -19.30 -26.69 2.67
N TYR A 187 -18.04 -26.68 2.24
CA TYR A 187 -16.99 -27.41 2.94
C TYR A 187 -16.87 -26.94 4.40
N PHE A 188 -16.77 -25.64 4.67
CA PHE A 188 -16.68 -25.13 6.03
C PHE A 188 -17.95 -25.41 6.87
N ILE A 189 -19.12 -25.35 6.26
CA ILE A 189 -20.38 -25.76 6.91
C ILE A 189 -20.31 -27.24 7.30
N SER A 190 -19.81 -28.13 6.42
CA SER A 190 -19.63 -29.57 6.73
C SER A 190 -18.67 -29.82 7.90
N LYS A 191 -17.74 -28.90 8.14
CA LYS A 191 -16.83 -28.92 9.32
C LYS A 191 -17.46 -28.30 10.56
N GLY A 192 -18.74 -27.90 10.50
CA GLY A 192 -19.54 -27.43 11.64
C GLY A 192 -19.54 -25.93 11.86
N LEU A 193 -19.16 -25.12 10.87
CA LEU A 193 -19.31 -23.67 10.95
C LEU A 193 -20.75 -23.28 10.56
N SER A 194 -21.24 -22.17 11.15
CA SER A 194 -22.58 -21.67 10.89
C SER A 194 -22.58 -20.65 9.73
N LEU A 195 -23.50 -20.81 8.79
CA LEU A 195 -23.76 -19.83 7.75
C LEU A 195 -24.26 -18.48 8.31
N ASN A 196 -24.82 -18.51 9.53
CA ASN A 196 -25.31 -17.32 10.24
C ASN A 196 -24.26 -16.71 11.19
N ALA A 197 -23.00 -17.13 11.08
CA ALA A 197 -21.92 -16.53 11.84
C ALA A 197 -21.78 -15.03 11.50
N THR A 198 -21.39 -14.24 12.49
CA THR A 198 -21.06 -12.81 12.34
C THR A 198 -19.67 -12.54 12.87
N ASP A 199 -19.06 -11.47 12.38
CA ASP A 199 -17.87 -10.89 13.01
C ASP A 199 -18.23 -10.17 14.33
N ASP A 200 -17.23 -9.61 15.02
CA ASP A 200 -17.45 -8.91 16.30
C ASP A 200 -18.26 -7.60 16.14
N HIS A 201 -18.36 -7.08 14.92
CA HIS A 201 -19.19 -5.93 14.58
C HIS A 201 -20.63 -6.32 14.23
N GLY A 202 -20.94 -7.63 14.10
CA GLY A 202 -22.26 -8.16 13.74
C GLY A 202 -22.49 -8.29 12.23
N ASN A 203 -21.43 -8.21 11.39
CA ASN A 203 -21.57 -8.39 9.95
C ASN A 203 -21.64 -9.87 9.59
N GLY A 204 -22.68 -10.26 8.87
CA GLY A 204 -22.85 -11.60 8.35
C GLY A 204 -22.19 -11.82 7.00
N ILE A 205 -22.19 -13.08 6.58
CA ILE A 205 -21.49 -13.53 5.34
C ILE A 205 -21.96 -12.77 4.08
N PHE A 206 -23.24 -12.39 3.96
CA PHE A 206 -23.76 -11.69 2.77
C PHE A 206 -23.11 -10.31 2.61
N ASN A 207 -23.06 -9.52 3.69
CA ASN A 207 -22.40 -8.22 3.66
C ASN A 207 -20.91 -8.34 3.32
N ILE A 208 -20.23 -9.28 3.96
CA ILE A 208 -18.78 -9.50 3.73
C ILE A 208 -18.51 -10.02 2.31
N ALA A 209 -19.32 -10.95 1.78
CA ALA A 209 -19.19 -11.45 0.42
C ALA A 209 -19.42 -10.36 -0.64
N ALA A 210 -20.27 -9.37 -0.37
CA ALA A 210 -20.54 -8.26 -1.28
C ALA A 210 -19.27 -7.45 -1.59
N GLN A 211 -18.28 -7.41 -0.68
CA GLN A 211 -16.99 -6.79 -0.94
C GLN A 211 -16.29 -7.40 -2.16
N GLY A 212 -16.44 -8.71 -2.38
CA GLY A 212 -15.86 -9.42 -3.53
C GLY A 212 -16.63 -9.22 -4.85
N GLY A 213 -17.89 -8.74 -4.79
CA GLY A 213 -18.70 -8.40 -5.94
C GLY A 213 -19.14 -9.56 -6.84
N ASN A 214 -19.05 -10.80 -6.37
CA ASN A 214 -19.51 -11.96 -7.16
C ASN A 214 -21.02 -12.11 -7.03
N ILE A 215 -21.76 -11.62 -8.05
CA ILE A 215 -23.23 -11.62 -8.08
C ILE A 215 -23.80 -13.05 -7.95
N GLU A 216 -23.19 -14.06 -8.56
CA GLU A 216 -23.68 -15.44 -8.49
C GLU A 216 -23.56 -16.01 -7.07
N VAL A 217 -22.47 -15.68 -6.35
CA VAL A 217 -22.31 -16.03 -4.93
C VAL A 217 -23.37 -15.31 -4.10
N LEU A 218 -23.61 -14.02 -4.34
CA LEU A 218 -24.62 -13.24 -3.61
C LEU A 218 -26.02 -13.81 -3.84
N LYS A 219 -26.38 -14.14 -5.09
CA LYS A 219 -27.65 -14.82 -5.41
C LYS A 219 -27.79 -16.14 -4.67
N ALA A 220 -26.74 -16.95 -4.68
CA ALA A 220 -26.77 -18.26 -4.02
C ALA A 220 -26.87 -18.15 -2.49
N LEU A 221 -26.22 -17.16 -1.87
CA LEU A 221 -26.36 -16.86 -0.43
C LEU A 221 -27.78 -16.38 -0.10
N ALA A 222 -28.33 -15.45 -0.88
CA ALA A 222 -29.70 -14.98 -0.71
C ALA A 222 -30.74 -16.11 -0.83
N ALA A 223 -30.58 -17.01 -1.82
CA ALA A 223 -31.43 -18.18 -2.03
C ALA A 223 -31.38 -19.17 -0.83
N ARG A 224 -30.30 -19.17 -0.06
CA ARG A 224 -30.19 -19.95 1.20
C ARG A 224 -30.80 -19.27 2.42
N GLY A 225 -31.45 -18.12 2.23
CA GLY A 225 -32.10 -17.36 3.31
C GLY A 225 -31.13 -16.63 4.24
N VAL A 226 -29.88 -16.41 3.80
CA VAL A 226 -28.92 -15.58 4.56
C VAL A 226 -29.46 -14.16 4.66
N SER A 227 -29.34 -13.55 5.83
CA SER A 227 -29.80 -12.18 6.06
C SER A 227 -29.07 -11.19 5.15
N THR A 228 -29.83 -10.43 4.37
CA THR A 228 -29.35 -9.31 3.55
C THR A 228 -29.53 -7.97 4.27
N LYS A 229 -30.07 -7.98 5.49
CA LYS A 229 -30.41 -6.77 6.23
C LYS A 229 -29.17 -5.96 6.59
N LYS A 230 -29.40 -4.64 6.72
CA LYS A 230 -28.43 -3.71 7.25
C LYS A 230 -27.98 -4.12 8.66
N ASN A 231 -26.69 -4.04 8.93
CA ASN A 231 -26.14 -4.21 10.26
C ASN A 231 -26.50 -3.00 11.13
N THR A 232 -27.19 -3.24 12.24
CA THR A 232 -27.63 -2.16 13.13
C THR A 232 -26.53 -1.61 14.03
N ASN A 233 -25.46 -2.38 14.26
CA ASN A 233 -24.33 -1.94 15.10
C ASN A 233 -23.44 -0.91 14.40
N THR A 234 -23.23 -1.09 13.08
CA THR A 234 -22.34 -0.23 12.28
C THR A 234 -23.10 0.68 11.31
N ASN A 235 -24.40 0.48 11.16
CA ASN A 235 -25.26 1.10 10.15
C ASN A 235 -24.81 0.81 8.70
N GLU A 236 -24.17 -0.33 8.46
CA GLU A 236 -23.64 -0.75 7.16
C GLU A 236 -24.53 -1.81 6.51
N ASN A 237 -24.59 -1.78 5.18
CA ASN A 237 -25.25 -2.82 4.36
C ASN A 237 -24.26 -3.37 3.31
N ALA A 238 -24.72 -4.36 2.53
CA ALA A 238 -23.90 -4.95 1.49
C ALA A 238 -23.44 -3.96 0.41
N VAL A 239 -24.17 -2.85 0.16
CA VAL A 239 -23.75 -1.79 -0.77
C VAL A 239 -22.48 -1.11 -0.27
N LEU A 240 -22.42 -0.78 1.03
CA LEU A 240 -21.24 -0.15 1.61
C LEU A 240 -20.04 -1.11 1.62
N PHE A 241 -20.26 -2.41 1.89
CA PHE A 241 -19.21 -3.42 1.74
C PHE A 241 -18.72 -3.54 0.29
N ALA A 242 -19.64 -3.60 -0.68
CA ALA A 242 -19.30 -3.66 -2.10
C ALA A 242 -18.50 -2.43 -2.56
N SER A 243 -18.76 -1.24 -2.00
CA SER A 243 -18.05 -0.02 -2.35
C SER A 243 -16.56 -0.03 -1.93
N ARG A 244 -16.19 -0.85 -0.93
CA ARG A 244 -14.79 -1.04 -0.50
C ARG A 244 -13.94 -1.74 -1.56
N GLY A 245 -14.56 -2.63 -2.35
CA GLY A 245 -13.86 -3.43 -3.36
C GLY A 245 -12.78 -4.34 -2.80
N GLY A 246 -11.99 -4.92 -3.70
CA GLY A 246 -10.79 -5.69 -3.37
C GLY A 246 -9.51 -4.84 -3.45
N ARG A 247 -8.34 -5.45 -3.16
CA ARG A 247 -7.03 -4.80 -3.37
C ARG A 247 -6.85 -4.47 -4.86
N GLY A 248 -6.86 -3.17 -5.20
CA GLY A 248 -6.61 -2.69 -6.56
C GLY A 248 -7.75 -2.91 -7.54
N SER A 249 -8.93 -3.30 -7.09
CA SER A 249 -10.12 -3.47 -7.92
C SER A 249 -11.38 -2.96 -7.22
N SER A 250 -12.24 -2.29 -7.97
CA SER A 250 -13.59 -1.92 -7.55
C SER A 250 -14.60 -2.88 -8.15
N ASN A 251 -15.76 -2.97 -7.53
CA ASN A 251 -16.89 -3.67 -8.10
C ASN A 251 -17.50 -2.87 -9.25
N SER A 252 -18.12 -3.57 -10.21
CA SER A 252 -18.82 -2.95 -11.32
C SER A 252 -20.15 -2.35 -10.90
N LEU A 253 -20.70 -1.46 -11.73
CA LEU A 253 -22.02 -0.85 -11.51
C LEU A 253 -23.12 -1.91 -11.35
N GLU A 254 -23.02 -3.03 -12.06
CA GLU A 254 -23.99 -4.14 -12.00
C GLU A 254 -24.13 -4.72 -10.59
N VAL A 255 -23.05 -4.79 -9.82
CA VAL A 255 -23.09 -5.27 -8.44
C VAL A 255 -23.98 -4.35 -7.58
N PHE A 256 -23.82 -3.05 -7.71
CA PHE A 256 -24.61 -2.07 -6.95
C PHE A 256 -26.08 -2.10 -7.38
N GLN A 257 -26.37 -2.20 -8.66
CA GLN A 257 -27.71 -2.35 -9.20
C GLN A 257 -28.38 -3.66 -8.74
N TYR A 258 -27.62 -4.75 -8.69
CA TYR A 258 -28.13 -6.02 -8.14
C TYR A 258 -28.49 -5.88 -6.65
N LEU A 259 -27.64 -5.27 -5.85
CA LEU A 259 -27.89 -5.06 -4.43
C LEU A 259 -29.10 -4.13 -4.19
N GLU A 260 -29.24 -3.05 -4.98
CA GLU A 260 -30.44 -2.20 -4.98
C GLU A 260 -31.70 -2.99 -5.35
N GLY A 261 -31.62 -3.87 -6.35
CA GLY A 261 -32.72 -4.76 -6.76
C GLY A 261 -33.18 -5.73 -5.67
N LEU A 262 -32.35 -5.99 -4.65
CA LEU A 262 -32.73 -6.72 -3.42
C LEU A 262 -33.38 -5.83 -2.37
N GLY A 263 -33.61 -4.54 -2.65
CA GLY A 263 -34.16 -3.56 -1.73
C GLY A 263 -33.15 -2.95 -0.77
N LEU A 264 -31.84 -3.07 -1.05
CA LEU A 264 -30.80 -2.41 -0.27
C LEU A 264 -30.63 -0.96 -0.72
N GLU A 265 -30.64 -0.04 0.22
CA GLU A 265 -30.50 1.39 -0.06
C GLU A 265 -29.06 1.74 -0.49
N PRO A 266 -28.87 2.34 -1.70
CA PRO A 266 -27.56 2.85 -2.12
C PRO A 266 -27.08 4.06 -1.30
N ASN A 267 -28.04 4.91 -0.86
CA ASN A 267 -27.73 6.08 -0.01
C ASN A 267 -27.60 5.62 1.45
N ILE A 268 -26.47 5.06 1.77
CA ILE A 268 -26.13 4.53 3.10
C ILE A 268 -24.93 5.28 3.67
N THR A 269 -24.97 5.56 4.97
CA THR A 269 -23.85 6.14 5.72
C THR A 269 -23.61 5.30 6.97
N SER A 270 -22.37 4.87 7.20
CA SER A 270 -21.98 4.14 8.42
C SER A 270 -22.03 5.06 9.65
N ASN A 271 -21.94 4.46 10.85
CA ASN A 271 -21.80 5.23 12.09
C ASN A 271 -20.54 6.11 12.13
N ASP A 272 -19.51 5.75 11.34
CA ASP A 272 -18.30 6.55 11.17
C ASP A 272 -18.40 7.62 10.07
N GLY A 273 -19.60 7.89 9.54
CA GLY A 273 -19.82 8.89 8.48
C GLY A 273 -19.41 8.44 7.08
N VAL A 274 -18.94 7.18 6.92
CA VAL A 274 -18.46 6.68 5.63
C VAL A 274 -19.64 6.39 4.71
N THR A 275 -19.61 6.97 3.49
CA THR A 275 -20.55 6.70 2.40
C THR A 275 -19.89 5.86 1.30
N PRO A 276 -20.64 5.26 0.35
CA PRO A 276 -20.07 4.60 -0.81
C PRO A 276 -19.08 5.49 -1.59
N LEU A 277 -19.34 6.80 -1.71
CA LEU A 277 -18.44 7.73 -2.42
C LEU A 277 -17.08 7.86 -1.72
N HIS A 278 -17.00 7.79 -0.39
CA HIS A 278 -15.72 7.78 0.33
C HIS A 278 -14.84 6.58 -0.05
N ASN A 279 -15.43 5.39 -0.13
CA ASN A 279 -14.73 4.17 -0.48
C ASN A 279 -14.31 4.15 -1.97
N LEU A 280 -15.26 4.47 -2.85
CA LEU A 280 -15.06 4.47 -4.31
C LEU A 280 -14.01 5.49 -4.73
N SER A 281 -13.93 6.63 -4.06
CA SER A 281 -12.92 7.66 -4.31
C SER A 281 -11.47 7.18 -4.13
N ARG A 282 -11.27 6.05 -3.45
CA ARG A 282 -9.95 5.42 -3.27
C ARG A 282 -9.69 4.25 -4.23
N SER A 283 -10.72 3.68 -4.86
CA SER A 283 -10.64 2.35 -5.48
C SER A 283 -11.03 2.29 -6.95
N THR A 284 -11.84 3.22 -7.47
CA THR A 284 -12.29 3.20 -8.86
C THR A 284 -12.08 4.52 -9.58
N ASN A 285 -11.92 4.42 -10.91
CA ASN A 285 -11.96 5.57 -11.82
C ASN A 285 -13.18 5.55 -12.76
N ASP A 286 -14.14 4.67 -12.53
CA ASP A 286 -15.38 4.60 -13.30
C ASP A 286 -16.37 5.68 -12.83
N LEU A 287 -16.47 6.77 -13.59
CA LEU A 287 -17.35 7.90 -13.27
C LEU A 287 -18.84 7.54 -13.30
N ALA A 288 -19.25 6.50 -14.03
CA ALA A 288 -20.64 6.06 -14.05
C ALA A 288 -21.10 5.56 -12.66
N ILE A 289 -20.19 4.94 -11.90
CA ILE A 289 -20.47 4.50 -10.53
C ILE A 289 -20.67 5.71 -9.60
N PHE A 290 -19.83 6.75 -9.72
CA PHE A 290 -20.01 7.97 -8.94
C PHE A 290 -21.34 8.66 -9.28
N GLN A 291 -21.66 8.79 -10.58
CA GLN A 291 -22.92 9.38 -11.01
C GLN A 291 -24.12 8.59 -10.45
N TYR A 292 -24.07 7.25 -10.53
CA TYR A 292 -25.14 6.40 -9.97
C TYR A 292 -25.41 6.71 -8.49
N PHE A 293 -24.36 6.79 -7.66
CA PHE A 293 -24.56 7.06 -6.24
C PHE A 293 -25.06 8.47 -5.96
N ILE A 294 -24.60 9.47 -6.72
CA ILE A 294 -25.10 10.84 -6.61
C ILE A 294 -26.56 10.91 -7.02
N ASP A 295 -26.98 10.25 -8.11
CA ASP A 295 -28.38 10.17 -8.54
C ASP A 295 -29.28 9.46 -7.51
N LYS A 296 -28.71 8.55 -6.71
CA LYS A 296 -29.37 7.91 -5.58
C LYS A 296 -29.35 8.77 -4.31
N GLY A 297 -28.86 9.99 -4.36
CA GLY A 297 -28.90 10.98 -3.27
C GLY A 297 -27.71 10.89 -2.29
N VAL A 298 -26.65 10.17 -2.62
CA VAL A 298 -25.42 10.20 -1.79
C VAL A 298 -24.75 11.55 -1.95
N ASN A 299 -24.61 12.28 -0.84
CA ASN A 299 -23.99 13.61 -0.86
C ASN A 299 -22.47 13.54 -1.08
N PRO A 300 -21.90 14.11 -2.18
CA PRO A 300 -20.47 14.13 -2.44
C PRO A 300 -19.66 15.00 -1.45
N ASN A 301 -20.34 15.81 -0.64
CA ASN A 301 -19.73 16.65 0.40
C ASN A 301 -19.84 16.06 1.82
N SER A 302 -20.34 14.82 1.96
CA SER A 302 -20.36 14.13 3.26
C SER A 302 -18.95 14.02 3.84
N VAL A 303 -18.83 14.12 5.16
CA VAL A 303 -17.58 13.95 5.90
C VAL A 303 -17.63 12.68 6.75
N ASP A 304 -16.54 11.93 6.78
CA ASP A 304 -16.35 10.81 7.70
C ASP A 304 -15.88 11.32 9.09
N LYS A 305 -15.72 10.40 10.05
CA LYS A 305 -15.29 10.76 11.41
C LYS A 305 -13.90 11.39 11.50
N GLU A 306 -13.06 11.16 10.50
CA GLU A 306 -11.76 11.81 10.35
C GLU A 306 -11.86 13.18 9.67
N GLY A 307 -13.05 13.60 9.26
CA GLY A 307 -13.30 14.84 8.55
C GLY A 307 -12.97 14.78 7.05
N ASN A 308 -12.71 13.59 6.50
CA ASN A 308 -12.44 13.47 5.07
C ASN A 308 -13.73 13.53 4.26
N THR A 309 -13.65 14.16 3.09
CA THR A 309 -14.67 14.10 2.04
C THR A 309 -14.25 13.11 0.95
N PRO A 310 -15.17 12.68 0.06
CA PRO A 310 -14.81 11.93 -1.14
C PRO A 310 -13.73 12.61 -1.98
N LEU A 311 -13.73 13.95 -2.09
CA LEU A 311 -12.70 14.68 -2.81
C LEU A 311 -11.32 14.55 -2.15
N LEU A 312 -11.22 14.66 -0.82
CA LEU A 312 -9.95 14.47 -0.11
C LEU A 312 -9.38 13.07 -0.36
N ASN A 313 -10.23 12.04 -0.31
CA ASN A 313 -9.84 10.66 -0.60
C ASN A 313 -9.34 10.50 -2.04
N ALA A 314 -10.03 11.09 -3.03
CA ALA A 314 -9.63 11.04 -4.43
C ALA A 314 -8.33 11.80 -4.67
N ALA A 315 -8.18 13.00 -4.13
CA ALA A 315 -6.99 13.84 -4.27
C ALA A 315 -5.73 13.13 -3.76
N SER A 316 -5.87 12.28 -2.74
CA SER A 316 -4.73 11.50 -2.22
C SER A 316 -4.22 10.43 -3.20
N ARG A 317 -5.08 9.75 -3.98
CA ARG A 317 -4.66 8.52 -4.67
C ARG A 317 -5.30 8.25 -6.03
N ASN A 318 -6.37 8.95 -6.37
CA ASN A 318 -7.12 8.63 -7.57
C ASN A 318 -6.59 9.38 -8.80
N LYS A 319 -7.07 9.00 -9.98
CA LYS A 319 -6.76 9.66 -11.23
C LYS A 319 -7.41 11.06 -11.29
N GLN A 320 -6.82 11.92 -12.12
CA GLN A 320 -7.27 13.30 -12.28
C GLN A 320 -8.75 13.41 -12.68
N GLU A 321 -9.27 12.47 -13.49
CA GLU A 321 -10.67 12.48 -13.93
C GLU A 321 -11.64 12.39 -12.76
N VAL A 322 -11.36 11.54 -11.76
CA VAL A 322 -12.18 11.42 -10.56
C VAL A 322 -12.07 12.65 -9.67
N VAL A 323 -10.85 13.18 -9.53
CA VAL A 323 -10.63 14.41 -8.77
C VAL A 323 -11.40 15.58 -9.39
N LYS A 324 -11.36 15.74 -10.71
CA LYS A 324 -12.15 16.73 -11.45
C LYS A 324 -13.65 16.56 -11.21
N TYR A 325 -14.14 15.34 -11.41
CA TYR A 325 -15.55 15.02 -11.25
C TYR A 325 -16.09 15.38 -9.86
N LEU A 326 -15.32 15.06 -8.80
CA LEU A 326 -15.71 15.37 -7.43
C LEU A 326 -15.51 16.83 -7.07
N ALA A 327 -14.47 17.51 -7.60
CA ALA A 327 -14.24 18.93 -7.37
C ALA A 327 -15.37 19.79 -7.95
N GLU A 328 -15.89 19.45 -9.14
CA GLU A 328 -17.06 20.12 -9.75
C GLU A 328 -18.35 20.01 -8.90
N LYS A 329 -18.41 19.05 -7.99
CA LYS A 329 -19.57 18.81 -7.12
C LYS A 329 -19.32 19.20 -5.66
N THR A 330 -18.13 19.74 -5.40
CA THR A 330 -17.73 20.12 -4.05
C THR A 330 -18.18 21.57 -3.75
N GLU A 331 -18.73 21.78 -2.55
CA GLU A 331 -19.13 23.11 -2.09
C GLU A 331 -17.92 23.93 -1.62
N ASN A 332 -16.90 23.27 -1.11
CA ASN A 332 -15.69 23.91 -0.59
C ASN A 332 -14.43 23.11 -0.96
N ILE A 333 -13.71 23.54 -2.00
CA ILE A 333 -12.47 22.90 -2.44
C ILE A 333 -11.35 23.01 -1.38
N ASN A 334 -11.46 23.94 -0.46
CA ASN A 334 -10.53 24.21 0.63
C ASN A 334 -10.94 23.53 1.95
N HIS A 335 -11.94 22.62 1.93
CA HIS A 335 -12.28 21.83 3.10
C HIS A 335 -11.04 21.08 3.62
N THR A 336 -10.86 21.02 4.93
CA THR A 336 -9.79 20.30 5.60
C THR A 336 -10.35 19.23 6.52
N ASN A 337 -9.67 18.09 6.58
CA ASN A 337 -9.99 17.05 7.53
C ASN A 337 -9.54 17.40 8.95
N ASN A 338 -9.75 16.47 9.89
CA ASN A 338 -9.41 16.65 11.30
C ASN A 338 -7.91 16.87 11.57
N GLU A 339 -7.02 16.57 10.64
CA GLU A 339 -5.58 16.85 10.72
C GLU A 339 -5.20 18.19 10.04
N GLY A 340 -6.17 18.90 9.46
CA GLY A 340 -5.95 20.14 8.71
C GLY A 340 -5.50 19.92 7.27
N HIS A 341 -5.60 18.70 6.73
CA HIS A 341 -5.20 18.41 5.37
C HIS A 341 -6.32 18.76 4.38
N SER A 342 -6.02 19.62 3.41
CA SER A 342 -6.88 19.90 2.27
C SER A 342 -6.65 18.89 1.12
N ALA A 343 -7.52 18.91 0.11
CA ALA A 343 -7.31 18.13 -1.12
C ALA A 343 -5.95 18.43 -1.75
N LEU A 344 -5.53 19.71 -1.78
CA LEU A 344 -4.22 20.11 -2.30
C LEU A 344 -3.06 19.55 -1.47
N THR A 345 -3.17 19.58 -0.13
CA THR A 345 -2.17 19.00 0.77
C THR A 345 -1.96 17.51 0.47
N LEU A 346 -3.07 16.74 0.38
CA LEU A 346 -3.02 15.31 0.11
C LEU A 346 -2.51 14.98 -1.30
N ALA A 347 -2.85 15.82 -2.29
CA ALA A 347 -2.35 15.66 -3.65
C ALA A 347 -0.85 15.92 -3.75
N ILE A 348 -0.34 16.95 -3.07
CA ILE A 348 1.10 17.23 -3.03
C ILE A 348 1.86 16.06 -2.42
N GLN A 349 1.36 15.48 -1.33
CA GLN A 349 2.02 14.37 -0.65
C GLN A 349 2.00 13.07 -1.46
N ASN A 350 0.85 12.72 -2.06
CA ASN A 350 0.61 11.34 -2.51
C ASN A 350 0.22 11.19 -3.99
N ASN A 351 -0.12 12.28 -4.71
CA ASN A 351 -0.58 12.25 -6.09
C ASN A 351 0.42 12.92 -7.03
N ASN A 352 0.09 13.04 -8.31
CA ASN A 352 0.94 13.60 -9.37
C ASN A 352 0.75 15.11 -9.56
N GLY A 353 1.66 15.71 -10.33
CA GLY A 353 1.65 17.15 -10.62
C GLY A 353 0.41 17.63 -11.37
N ASN A 354 -0.20 16.80 -12.22
CA ASN A 354 -1.43 17.15 -12.95
C ASN A 354 -2.61 17.38 -11.99
N VAL A 355 -2.76 16.53 -10.96
CA VAL A 355 -3.80 16.72 -9.94
C VAL A 355 -3.55 17.98 -9.12
N VAL A 356 -2.29 18.24 -8.74
CA VAL A 356 -1.90 19.46 -8.03
C VAL A 356 -2.22 20.70 -8.86
N ASN A 357 -1.81 20.74 -10.12
CA ASN A 357 -2.11 21.85 -11.04
C ASN A 357 -3.61 22.08 -11.18
N TYR A 358 -4.38 21.01 -11.35
CA TYR A 358 -5.83 21.12 -11.47
C TYR A 358 -6.47 21.71 -10.21
N LEU A 359 -6.15 21.19 -9.02
CA LEU A 359 -6.72 21.72 -7.78
C LEU A 359 -6.39 23.20 -7.56
N ILE A 360 -5.17 23.62 -7.89
CA ILE A 360 -4.76 25.02 -7.84
C ILE A 360 -5.59 25.86 -8.83
N SER A 361 -5.82 25.38 -10.06
CA SER A 361 -6.63 26.08 -11.06
C SER A 361 -8.11 26.24 -10.65
N GLU A 362 -8.62 25.34 -9.81
CA GLU A 362 -9.97 25.41 -9.23
C GLU A 362 -10.02 26.23 -7.93
N GLY A 363 -8.96 26.91 -7.56
CA GLY A 363 -8.92 27.82 -6.41
C GLY A 363 -8.52 27.17 -5.08
N ALA A 364 -7.83 26.01 -5.12
CA ALA A 364 -7.25 25.45 -3.91
C ALA A 364 -6.17 26.39 -3.34
N GLN A 365 -6.32 26.75 -2.07
CA GLN A 365 -5.44 27.70 -1.38
C GLN A 365 -4.10 27.04 -1.02
N THR A 366 -3.00 27.76 -1.28
CA THR A 366 -1.64 27.31 -0.99
C THR A 366 -1.15 27.67 0.41
N ASN A 367 -1.88 28.48 1.16
CA ASN A 367 -1.53 28.97 2.50
C ASN A 367 -2.19 28.19 3.64
N ILE A 368 -2.87 27.10 3.35
CA ILE A 368 -3.47 26.21 4.37
C ILE A 368 -2.35 25.52 5.16
N LEU A 369 -2.48 25.55 6.48
CA LEU A 369 -1.60 24.85 7.41
C LEU A 369 -2.34 23.63 7.99
N ASP A 370 -1.59 22.57 8.27
CA ASP A 370 -2.15 21.45 9.04
C ASP A 370 -2.30 21.81 10.54
N LYS A 371 -2.87 20.91 11.34
CA LYS A 371 -3.02 21.13 12.79
C LYS A 371 -1.72 21.32 13.56
N LYS A 372 -0.58 20.85 13.02
CA LYS A 372 0.74 21.06 13.59
C LYS A 372 1.37 22.37 13.14
N GLY A 373 0.70 23.09 12.21
CA GLY A 373 1.17 24.32 11.60
C GLY A 373 2.11 24.13 10.40
N ASN A 374 2.28 22.89 9.92
CA ASN A 374 3.10 22.65 8.74
C ASN A 374 2.44 23.21 7.48
N ASN A 375 3.24 23.81 6.61
CA ASN A 375 2.81 24.30 5.31
C ASN A 375 3.04 23.25 4.20
N LEU A 376 2.66 23.58 2.96
CA LEU A 376 2.73 22.66 1.81
C LEU A 376 4.15 22.18 1.48
N ALA A 377 5.21 22.92 1.82
CA ALA A 377 6.58 22.47 1.60
C ALA A 377 6.89 21.21 2.43
N TYR A 378 6.37 21.08 3.64
CA TYR A 378 6.52 19.86 4.45
C TYR A 378 6.03 18.63 3.66
N TYR A 379 4.82 18.69 3.08
CA TYR A 379 4.20 17.61 2.34
C TYR A 379 4.88 17.29 1.01
N LEU A 380 5.49 18.29 0.38
CA LEU A 380 6.28 18.11 -0.84
C LEU A 380 7.49 17.20 -0.58
N PHE A 381 8.08 17.25 0.61
CA PHE A 381 9.21 16.42 1.02
C PHE A 381 8.80 15.16 1.79
N ASP A 382 7.60 15.12 2.41
CA ASP A 382 7.08 13.95 3.13
C ASP A 382 6.38 12.95 2.19
N THR A 383 6.89 12.77 0.98
CA THR A 383 6.33 11.81 0.02
C THR A 383 6.71 10.39 0.41
N ARG A 384 5.73 9.49 0.42
CA ARG A 384 5.93 8.04 0.66
C ARG A 384 6.44 7.29 -0.56
N GLY A 385 6.77 7.97 -1.64
CA GLY A 385 7.17 7.40 -2.91
C GLY A 385 8.28 8.19 -3.60
N ASN A 386 8.63 7.75 -4.81
CA ASN A 386 9.57 8.42 -5.70
C ASN A 386 9.14 9.89 -5.87
N PRO A 387 10.05 10.86 -5.81
CA PRO A 387 9.79 12.28 -6.10
C PRO A 387 9.44 12.54 -7.58
N ARG A 388 8.85 11.56 -8.27
CA ARG A 388 8.24 11.79 -9.59
C ARG A 388 7.38 13.03 -9.45
N ASP A 389 7.41 13.89 -10.43
CA ASP A 389 6.64 15.13 -10.46
C ASP A 389 7.01 16.19 -9.41
N PHE A 390 8.14 16.02 -8.67
CA PHE A 390 8.60 17.05 -7.73
C PHE A 390 8.68 18.42 -8.42
N ASP A 391 9.34 18.46 -9.57
CA ASP A 391 9.56 19.70 -10.33
C ASP A 391 8.23 20.29 -10.86
N GLU A 392 7.29 19.44 -11.28
CA GLU A 392 5.96 19.88 -11.71
C GLU A 392 5.16 20.46 -10.55
N LYS A 393 5.19 19.81 -9.38
CA LYS A 393 4.53 20.31 -8.17
C LYS A 393 5.14 21.62 -7.71
N VAL A 394 6.46 21.73 -7.71
CA VAL A 394 7.18 22.99 -7.40
C VAL A 394 6.76 24.09 -8.36
N LYS A 395 6.77 23.82 -9.67
CA LYS A 395 6.36 24.79 -10.69
C LYS A 395 4.92 25.27 -10.47
N ALA A 396 4.01 24.35 -10.14
CA ALA A 396 2.61 24.69 -9.85
C ALA A 396 2.48 25.59 -8.61
N LEU A 397 3.19 25.25 -7.53
CA LEU A 397 3.19 26.03 -6.29
C LEU A 397 3.80 27.43 -6.48
N LEU A 398 4.91 27.55 -7.22
CA LEU A 398 5.51 28.86 -7.55
C LEU A 398 4.57 29.70 -8.39
N ALA A 399 3.93 29.14 -9.41
CA ALA A 399 2.96 29.85 -10.24
C ALA A 399 1.74 30.33 -9.43
N ALA A 400 1.37 29.59 -8.36
CA ALA A 400 0.33 29.98 -7.42
C ALA A 400 0.80 30.93 -6.31
N GLY A 401 2.03 31.42 -6.37
CA GLY A 401 2.60 32.37 -5.40
C GLY A 401 3.01 31.77 -4.07
N PHE A 402 3.19 30.42 -3.97
CA PHE A 402 3.66 29.80 -2.74
C PHE A 402 5.10 30.23 -2.43
N ASN A 403 5.34 30.63 -1.16
CA ASN A 403 6.64 31.11 -0.71
C ASN A 403 7.43 30.00 0.00
N PHE A 404 8.41 29.43 -0.70
CA PHE A 404 9.29 28.38 -0.16
C PHE A 404 10.28 28.88 0.92
N LYS A 405 10.38 30.20 1.18
CA LYS A 405 11.19 30.75 2.28
C LYS A 405 10.48 30.65 3.63
N THR A 406 9.18 30.35 3.65
CA THR A 406 8.39 30.23 4.87
C THR A 406 8.88 29.03 5.69
N LYS A 407 9.22 29.28 6.97
CA LYS A 407 9.66 28.26 7.90
C LYS A 407 8.49 27.39 8.37
N GLN A 408 8.81 26.16 8.77
CA GLN A 408 7.91 25.26 9.50
C GLN A 408 7.79 25.70 10.97
N PRO A 409 6.85 25.13 11.75
CA PRO A 409 6.65 25.49 13.16
C PRO A 409 7.87 25.30 14.07
N ASP A 410 8.75 24.39 13.71
CA ASP A 410 10.01 24.09 14.38
C ASP A 410 11.17 24.96 13.88
N ASN A 411 10.89 26.02 13.12
CA ASN A 411 11.83 26.88 12.40
C ASN A 411 12.62 26.19 11.28
N SER A 412 12.32 24.92 10.98
CA SER A 412 12.92 24.23 9.81
C SER A 412 12.61 24.99 8.53
N THR A 413 13.61 25.09 7.67
CA THR A 413 13.47 25.62 6.31
C THR A 413 13.37 24.48 5.31
N ILE A 414 13.13 24.80 4.04
CA ILE A 414 13.14 23.80 2.96
C ILE A 414 14.48 23.04 2.88
N TRP A 415 15.60 23.66 3.29
CA TRP A 415 16.89 23.00 3.40
C TRP A 415 16.88 21.83 4.39
N HIS A 416 16.27 22.03 5.55
CA HIS A 416 16.12 21.01 6.60
C HIS A 416 15.22 19.86 6.11
N LEU A 417 14.13 20.18 5.37
CA LEU A 417 13.24 19.18 4.79
C LEU A 417 13.95 18.35 3.72
N ALA A 418 14.79 18.96 2.89
CA ALA A 418 15.52 18.29 1.83
C ALA A 418 16.58 17.30 2.40
N ILE A 419 17.37 17.73 3.41
CA ILE A 419 18.39 16.86 3.99
C ILE A 419 17.80 15.69 4.79
N ALA A 420 16.59 15.84 5.33
CA ALA A 420 15.92 14.76 6.02
C ALA A 420 15.75 13.50 5.16
N LYS A 421 15.78 13.64 3.82
CA LYS A 421 15.74 12.53 2.85
C LYS A 421 17.12 11.98 2.48
N ASN A 422 18.19 12.58 3.00
CA ASN A 422 19.60 12.23 2.66
C ASN A 422 19.85 12.13 1.14
N ASN A 423 19.29 13.07 0.37
CA ASN A 423 19.33 13.06 -1.08
C ASN A 423 19.93 14.37 -1.61
N LEU A 424 21.15 14.28 -2.17
CA LEU A 424 21.88 15.42 -2.71
C LEU A 424 21.14 16.12 -3.86
N GLU A 425 20.43 15.37 -4.72
CA GLU A 425 19.68 15.95 -5.82
C GLU A 425 18.52 16.84 -5.31
N LEU A 426 17.87 16.47 -4.20
CA LEU A 426 16.88 17.34 -3.56
C LEU A 426 17.52 18.61 -2.98
N LEU A 427 18.72 18.51 -2.37
CA LEU A 427 19.46 19.69 -1.89
C LEU A 427 19.79 20.65 -3.04
N LYS A 428 20.21 20.12 -4.20
CA LYS A 428 20.46 20.96 -5.39
C LYS A 428 19.19 21.67 -5.86
N LYS A 429 18.05 20.97 -5.86
CA LYS A 429 16.78 21.55 -6.31
C LYS A 429 16.27 22.68 -5.43
N VAL A 430 16.56 22.68 -4.14
CA VAL A 430 16.07 23.74 -3.22
C VAL A 430 16.95 24.99 -3.21
N LEU A 431 18.11 24.95 -3.85
CA LEU A 431 19.03 26.10 -3.94
C LEU A 431 18.35 27.37 -4.50
N ASP A 432 17.55 27.20 -5.55
CA ASP A 432 16.92 28.32 -6.27
C ASP A 432 15.72 28.94 -5.53
N PHE A 433 15.26 28.34 -4.43
CA PHE A 433 14.11 28.86 -3.68
C PHE A 433 14.49 30.03 -2.75
N GLY A 434 15.78 30.31 -2.60
CA GLY A 434 16.30 31.46 -1.89
C GLY A 434 16.01 31.47 -0.38
N ALA A 435 15.78 30.30 0.22
CA ALA A 435 15.73 30.16 1.66
C ALA A 435 17.14 30.28 2.25
N ASP A 436 17.24 30.85 3.45
CA ASP A 436 18.51 31.02 4.15
C ASP A 436 19.13 29.65 4.49
N ILE A 437 20.31 29.36 3.91
CA ILE A 437 21.05 28.12 4.11
C ILE A 437 21.63 28.01 5.55
N ASN A 438 21.81 29.16 6.20
CA ASN A 438 22.34 29.25 7.57
C ASN A 438 21.25 29.38 8.65
N ALA A 439 19.98 29.28 8.23
CA ALA A 439 18.89 29.29 9.20
C ALA A 439 19.01 28.14 10.18
N LYS A 440 18.75 28.42 11.44
CA LYS A 440 18.69 27.45 12.52
C LYS A 440 17.24 27.06 12.79
N ASP A 441 17.03 25.78 13.04
CA ASP A 441 15.77 25.27 13.58
C ASP A 441 15.65 25.54 15.09
N LYS A 442 14.62 25.01 15.75
CA LYS A 442 14.43 25.17 17.22
C LYS A 442 15.50 24.50 18.07
N GLN A 443 16.22 23.53 17.54
CA GLN A 443 17.33 22.86 18.20
C GLN A 443 18.67 23.55 17.92
N GLY A 444 18.67 24.70 17.26
CA GLY A 444 19.89 25.46 16.91
C GLY A 444 20.69 24.86 15.75
N ASN A 445 20.16 23.83 15.07
CA ASN A 445 20.85 23.17 13.96
C ASN A 445 20.61 23.89 12.63
N THR A 446 21.66 24.00 11.82
CA THR A 446 21.57 24.37 10.40
C THR A 446 21.49 23.10 9.55
N VAL A 447 21.20 23.26 8.26
CA VAL A 447 21.25 22.13 7.30
C VAL A 447 22.63 21.49 7.28
N LEU A 448 23.73 22.24 7.48
CA LEU A 448 25.09 21.72 7.50
C LEU A 448 25.31 20.78 8.70
N HIS A 449 24.78 21.13 9.89
CA HIS A 449 24.83 20.25 11.07
C HIS A 449 24.13 18.90 10.81
N TYR A 450 22.89 18.94 10.28
CA TYR A 450 22.18 17.70 9.93
C TYR A 450 22.88 16.86 8.86
N THR A 451 23.54 17.53 7.90
CA THR A 451 24.32 16.83 6.87
C THR A 451 25.55 16.16 7.49
N ALA A 452 26.24 16.83 8.42
CA ALA A 452 27.35 16.27 9.14
C ALA A 452 26.98 15.01 9.95
N MET A 453 25.83 15.01 10.59
CA MET A 453 25.32 13.86 11.36
C MET A 453 24.87 12.67 10.50
N LYS A 454 24.43 12.88 9.25
CA LYS A 454 23.70 11.86 8.48
C LYS A 454 24.41 11.37 7.22
N SER A 455 25.38 12.13 6.69
CA SER A 455 26.02 11.77 5.41
C SER A 455 26.95 10.58 5.55
N SER A 456 27.03 9.79 4.51
CA SER A 456 28.02 8.70 4.37
C SER A 456 29.27 9.12 3.57
N ASN A 457 29.26 10.33 2.95
CA ASN A 457 30.34 10.87 2.14
C ASN A 457 30.39 12.41 2.24
N ALA A 458 31.39 13.02 1.61
CA ALA A 458 31.63 14.46 1.67
C ALA A 458 30.80 15.29 0.67
N GLU A 459 30.06 14.69 -0.24
CA GLU A 459 29.49 15.41 -1.39
C GLU A 459 28.48 16.48 -0.98
N ALA A 460 27.50 16.10 -0.15
CA ALA A 460 26.46 17.01 0.34
C ALA A 460 27.06 18.11 1.23
N LEU A 461 28.04 17.80 2.08
CA LEU A 461 28.76 18.77 2.93
C LEU A 461 29.48 19.81 2.07
N LYS A 462 30.28 19.36 1.11
CA LYS A 462 31.00 20.25 0.18
C LYS A 462 30.04 21.10 -0.67
N PHE A 463 28.93 20.51 -1.12
CA PHE A 463 27.91 21.24 -1.86
C PHE A 463 27.32 22.41 -1.03
N LEU A 464 26.95 22.15 0.23
CA LEU A 464 26.41 23.20 1.10
C LEU A 464 27.42 24.30 1.38
N ILE A 465 28.68 23.99 1.66
CA ILE A 465 29.75 24.96 1.89
C ILE A 465 30.00 25.81 0.64
N ALA A 466 30.05 25.18 -0.54
CA ALA A 466 30.22 25.89 -1.80
C ALA A 466 29.06 26.86 -2.09
N ASN A 467 27.88 26.66 -1.49
CA ASN A 467 26.72 27.51 -1.61
C ASN A 467 26.47 28.39 -0.38
N GLY A 468 27.49 28.61 0.46
CA GLY A 468 27.47 29.61 1.53
C GLY A 468 27.06 29.11 2.91
N ALA A 469 27.05 27.79 3.14
CA ALA A 469 26.86 27.28 4.49
C ALA A 469 28.05 27.65 5.39
N ASP A 470 27.77 28.23 6.54
CA ASP A 470 28.78 28.69 7.51
C ASP A 470 29.30 27.50 8.35
N ILE A 471 30.56 27.14 8.12
CA ILE A 471 31.24 26.07 8.86
C ILE A 471 31.50 26.42 10.35
N LYS A 472 31.44 27.72 10.72
CA LYS A 472 31.65 28.22 12.07
C LYS A 472 30.36 28.29 12.89
N SER A 473 29.21 28.05 12.25
CA SER A 473 27.94 28.00 12.95
C SER A 473 27.95 26.86 13.98
N THR A 474 27.42 27.11 15.16
CA THR A 474 27.36 26.11 16.24
C THR A 474 25.92 25.73 16.59
N THR A 475 25.69 24.52 17.09
CA THR A 475 24.44 24.06 17.70
C THR A 475 24.21 24.81 19.03
N GLU A 476 23.07 24.53 19.71
CA GLU A 476 22.83 25.03 21.08
C GLU A 476 23.87 24.51 22.10
N PHE A 477 24.53 23.38 21.79
CA PHE A 477 25.57 22.78 22.63
C PHE A 477 26.99 23.31 22.29
N GLY A 478 27.11 24.25 21.35
CA GLY A 478 28.38 24.82 20.94
C GLY A 478 29.17 23.97 19.91
N GLU A 479 28.58 22.93 19.38
CA GLU A 479 29.20 22.02 18.42
C GLU A 479 29.15 22.57 17.00
N THR A 480 30.25 22.51 16.27
CA THR A 480 30.32 22.83 14.86
C THR A 480 29.93 21.63 13.98
N ALA A 481 29.71 21.85 12.69
CA ALA A 481 29.53 20.75 11.75
C ALA A 481 30.74 19.80 11.71
N TYR A 482 31.97 20.30 11.99
CA TYR A 482 33.17 19.48 12.11
C TYR A 482 33.08 18.53 13.30
N ASP A 483 32.67 19.02 14.48
CA ASP A 483 32.54 18.20 15.69
C ASP A 483 31.53 17.07 15.47
N LEU A 484 30.37 17.39 14.92
CA LEU A 484 29.33 16.40 14.60
C LEU A 484 29.76 15.38 13.53
N ALA A 485 30.53 15.82 12.52
CA ALA A 485 31.04 14.92 11.50
C ALA A 485 32.07 13.92 12.03
N GLN A 486 32.84 14.31 13.06
CA GLN A 486 33.81 13.43 13.72
C GLN A 486 33.14 12.29 14.51
N GLU A 487 31.88 12.47 14.92
CA GLU A 487 31.09 11.46 15.62
C GLU A 487 30.23 10.60 14.68
N ASN A 488 30.16 10.96 13.39
CA ASN A 488 29.39 10.22 12.41
C ASN A 488 30.10 8.93 11.97
N GLU A 489 29.62 7.79 12.46
CA GLU A 489 30.16 6.46 12.18
C GLU A 489 30.29 6.17 10.67
N LEU A 490 29.34 6.63 9.84
CA LEU A 490 29.37 6.40 8.39
C LEU A 490 30.54 7.16 7.72
N LEU A 491 30.79 8.40 8.14
CA LEU A 491 31.93 9.17 7.61
C LEU A 491 33.25 8.56 8.06
N ILE A 492 33.31 8.06 9.30
CA ILE A 492 34.51 7.39 9.86
C ILE A 492 34.77 6.09 9.10
N GLN A 493 33.77 5.21 8.96
CA GLN A 493 33.90 3.92 8.25
C GLN A 493 34.34 4.09 6.80
N ASN A 494 33.86 5.14 6.14
CA ASN A 494 34.23 5.46 4.76
C ASN A 494 35.54 6.28 4.62
N ASN A 495 36.28 6.50 5.74
CA ASN A 495 37.53 7.24 5.79
C ASN A 495 37.43 8.63 5.12
N VAL A 496 36.36 9.35 5.33
CA VAL A 496 36.15 10.68 4.73
C VAL A 496 37.07 11.71 5.39
N ASN A 497 37.92 12.39 4.57
CA ASN A 497 38.70 13.50 5.07
C ASN A 497 37.78 14.70 5.36
N LEU A 498 37.83 15.22 6.62
CA LEU A 498 36.96 16.29 7.14
C LEU A 498 37.67 17.65 7.22
N ASP A 499 38.94 17.80 6.70
CA ASP A 499 39.69 19.06 6.81
C ASP A 499 38.98 20.27 6.21
N PHE A 500 38.09 20.06 5.25
CA PHE A 500 37.30 21.14 4.63
C PHE A 500 36.19 21.72 5.56
N LEU A 501 35.98 21.14 6.75
CA LEU A 501 35.04 21.64 7.78
C LEU A 501 35.72 22.45 8.90
N LYS A 502 37.08 22.54 8.90
CA LYS A 502 37.85 23.25 9.92
C LYS A 502 37.89 24.78 9.74
#